data_cf8de78d0de1589b4b30a5604c924ba9
#
_entry.id   cf8de78d0de1589b4b30a5604c924ba9
#
_cell.length_a   1.000
_cell.length_b   1.000
_cell.length_c   1.000
_cell.angle_alpha   90.00
_cell.angle_beta   90.00
_cell.angle_gamma   90.00
#
_symmetry.space_group_name_H-M   'P 1'
#
loop_
_entity.id
_entity.type
_entity.pdbx_description
1 polymer ?
#
loop_
_entity_poly.entity_id
_entity_poly.type
_entity_poly.pdbx_seq_one_letter_code
_entity_poly.pdbx_strand_id
1 'polypeptide(L)'
;MKVLNLTFFSLPFVTAFIITYFTYTSLWTAWFDFLLWTSVTLGFFQFFTTFIQTKGALNYSLPYAIKVSKFKVAGFVTAYNENPEIVKKTLLSVKAALGNRGTVFLLDDSTKPEIIRELSEFCKSNGIVYFHRTERRGFKAGAINDAIKALGDEYDLVAIFDADQRPTKSFFDIVMPFFEDPRVAFVQVPQYYEKTKSLIGQGARYQQEPFLRRIMRGRDLRSAFSLGSGTVYRISALKEVGMLEENSVTEDIATSVKIHEKGYISKYVDLPLIWYGTPPTEVSAYITQQSRWALGGFQLIGTLLNSDLDFRTFMDYISGVFYWLEVGPFTLVQIAAPITFMFGIYFLKLSPMIYVSAYVPYFVFSFYYFYYLMRGTEYGLKGFILHQALEYIEFIGVTASFFAWVLKRKVPFKVTAKGRSARSMRPLIYHVIILTLLVASMVKGILLIRGASPLQLWSIGINLFWASWHYFFLITGVYISIASMSEEEKSYLSFLS
;
A
#
# COMPACT_ATOMS: atom_id res chain seq x y z
N MET A 1 9.05 -26.44 0.19
CA MET A 1 8.62 -25.07 -0.17
C MET A 1 9.52 -24.01 0.45
N LYS A 2 9.79 -24.00 1.76
CA LYS A 2 10.63 -22.99 2.46
C LYS A 2 11.99 -22.72 1.81
N VAL A 3 12.73 -23.74 1.39
CA VAL A 3 14.03 -23.58 0.72
C VAL A 3 13.89 -22.78 -0.57
N LEU A 4 12.88 -23.10 -1.39
CA LEU A 4 12.63 -22.38 -2.66
C LEU A 4 12.24 -20.92 -2.42
N ASN A 5 11.38 -20.66 -1.41
CA ASN A 5 10.93 -19.34 -1.02
C ASN A 5 12.13 -18.48 -0.53
N LEU A 6 12.98 -19.07 0.32
CA LEU A 6 14.18 -18.40 0.83
C LEU A 6 15.18 -18.13 -0.31
N THR A 7 15.37 -19.08 -1.23
CA THR A 7 16.23 -18.90 -2.41
C THR A 7 15.72 -17.73 -3.26
N PHE A 8 14.42 -17.68 -3.55
CA PHE A 8 13.83 -16.59 -4.34
C PHE A 8 13.99 -15.23 -3.65
N PHE A 9 13.76 -15.16 -2.32
CA PHE A 9 13.96 -13.95 -1.56
C PHE A 9 15.41 -13.46 -1.60
N SER A 10 16.38 -14.37 -1.47
CA SER A 10 17.80 -14.03 -1.44
C SER A 10 18.39 -13.71 -2.80
N LEU A 11 17.76 -14.17 -3.89
CA LEU A 11 18.32 -14.09 -5.26
C LEU A 11 18.67 -12.66 -5.72
N PRO A 12 17.86 -11.61 -5.49
CA PRO A 12 18.24 -10.24 -5.84
C PRO A 12 19.54 -9.81 -5.16
N PHE A 13 19.71 -10.13 -3.87
CA PHE A 13 20.87 -9.75 -3.06
C PHE A 13 22.13 -10.52 -3.50
N VAL A 14 21.99 -11.82 -3.77
CA VAL A 14 23.10 -12.65 -4.27
C VAL A 14 23.53 -12.16 -5.66
N THR A 15 22.59 -11.86 -6.53
CA THR A 15 22.87 -11.32 -7.87
C THR A 15 23.58 -9.98 -7.76
N ALA A 16 23.10 -9.07 -6.91
CA ALA A 16 23.75 -7.79 -6.64
C ALA A 16 25.19 -7.96 -6.12
N PHE A 17 25.40 -8.89 -5.20
CA PHE A 17 26.74 -9.19 -4.67
C PHE A 17 27.70 -9.68 -5.76
N ILE A 18 27.26 -10.59 -6.63
CA ILE A 18 28.07 -11.09 -7.75
C ILE A 18 28.41 -9.96 -8.71
N ILE A 19 27.44 -9.11 -9.09
CA ILE A 19 27.69 -8.00 -10.01
C ILE A 19 28.65 -6.99 -9.38
N THR A 20 28.45 -6.68 -8.10
CA THR A 20 29.37 -5.78 -7.36
C THR A 20 30.81 -6.27 -7.39
N TYR A 21 31.03 -7.58 -7.22
CA TYR A 21 32.38 -8.15 -7.28
C TYR A 21 33.11 -7.85 -8.60
N PHE A 22 32.38 -7.72 -9.71
CA PHE A 22 32.95 -7.40 -11.03
C PHE A 22 32.96 -5.90 -11.37
N THR A 23 32.23 -5.06 -10.62
CA THR A 23 31.99 -3.66 -11.00
C THR A 23 32.54 -2.63 -10.01
N TYR A 24 32.83 -2.99 -8.76
CA TYR A 24 33.31 -2.02 -7.77
C TYR A 24 34.65 -1.37 -8.17
N THR A 25 34.84 -0.11 -7.79
CA THR A 25 36.07 0.64 -8.09
C THR A 25 37.14 0.50 -7.00
N SER A 26 36.69 0.37 -5.76
CA SER A 26 37.55 0.20 -4.59
C SER A 26 36.74 -0.47 -3.45
N LEU A 27 37.43 -1.14 -2.54
CA LEU A 27 36.80 -1.74 -1.35
C LEU A 27 36.01 -0.74 -0.53
N TRP A 28 36.43 0.50 -0.51
CA TRP A 28 35.79 1.62 0.18
C TRP A 28 34.39 1.92 -0.39
N THR A 29 34.22 1.87 -1.70
CA THR A 29 32.96 2.19 -2.38
C THR A 29 32.11 0.96 -2.68
N ALA A 30 32.64 -0.25 -2.49
CA ALA A 30 31.97 -1.50 -2.82
C ALA A 30 30.60 -1.66 -2.14
N TRP A 31 30.45 -1.18 -0.91
CA TRP A 31 29.18 -1.22 -0.20
C TRP A 31 28.09 -0.38 -0.90
N PHE A 32 28.46 0.79 -1.46
CA PHE A 32 27.50 1.63 -2.17
C PHE A 32 27.17 1.03 -3.55
N ASP A 33 28.15 0.46 -4.23
CA ASP A 33 27.94 -0.29 -5.46
C ASP A 33 26.99 -1.48 -5.22
N PHE A 34 27.19 -2.22 -4.12
CA PHE A 34 26.29 -3.30 -3.71
C PHE A 34 24.85 -2.81 -3.48
N LEU A 35 24.65 -1.69 -2.78
CA LEU A 35 23.32 -1.13 -2.57
C LEU A 35 22.66 -0.70 -3.86
N LEU A 36 23.41 -0.09 -4.79
CA LEU A 36 22.89 0.29 -6.10
C LEU A 36 22.47 -0.92 -6.93
N TRP A 37 23.31 -1.96 -6.99
CA TRP A 37 22.94 -3.19 -7.69
C TRP A 37 21.79 -3.94 -7.01
N THR A 38 21.70 -3.88 -5.68
CA THR A 38 20.53 -4.42 -4.97
C THR A 38 19.26 -3.72 -5.40
N SER A 39 19.27 -2.39 -5.50
CA SER A 39 18.12 -1.64 -6.02
C SER A 39 17.75 -2.08 -7.45
N VAL A 40 18.71 -2.12 -8.37
CA VAL A 40 18.46 -2.52 -9.75
C VAL A 40 17.90 -3.95 -9.85
N THR A 41 18.46 -4.89 -9.11
CA THR A 41 18.01 -6.30 -9.12
C THR A 41 16.64 -6.45 -8.45
N LEU A 42 16.36 -5.77 -7.35
CA LEU A 42 15.04 -5.77 -6.74
C LEU A 42 13.98 -5.19 -7.68
N GLY A 43 14.26 -4.06 -8.34
CA GLY A 43 13.37 -3.48 -9.34
C GLY A 43 13.06 -4.45 -10.49
N PHE A 44 14.06 -5.20 -10.96
CA PHE A 44 13.87 -6.25 -11.96
C PHE A 44 12.96 -7.38 -11.41
N PHE A 45 13.20 -7.85 -10.19
CA PHE A 45 12.39 -8.91 -9.57
C PHE A 45 10.95 -8.40 -9.28
N GLN A 46 10.81 -7.16 -8.86
CA GLN A 46 9.50 -6.52 -8.67
C GLN A 46 8.73 -6.45 -10.00
N PHE A 47 9.38 -6.04 -11.07
CA PHE A 47 8.77 -6.03 -12.39
C PHE A 47 8.35 -7.44 -12.83
N PHE A 48 9.21 -8.44 -12.68
CA PHE A 48 8.94 -9.83 -13.03
C PHE A 48 7.75 -10.41 -12.25
N THR A 49 7.72 -10.21 -10.94
CA THR A 49 6.59 -10.65 -10.11
C THR A 49 5.30 -9.95 -10.50
N THR A 50 5.33 -8.63 -10.74
CA THR A 50 4.19 -7.85 -11.22
C THR A 50 3.69 -8.37 -12.57
N PHE A 51 4.59 -8.69 -13.49
CA PHE A 51 4.25 -9.27 -14.79
C PHE A 51 3.49 -10.59 -14.63
N ILE A 52 3.97 -11.50 -13.78
CA ILE A 52 3.31 -12.78 -13.51
C ILE A 52 1.94 -12.57 -12.85
N GLN A 53 1.84 -11.70 -11.87
CA GLN A 53 0.61 -11.42 -11.14
C GLN A 53 -0.46 -10.82 -12.05
N THR A 54 -0.10 -9.86 -12.88
CA THR A 54 -1.05 -9.10 -13.69
C THR A 54 -1.47 -9.82 -14.97
N LYS A 55 -0.77 -10.90 -15.35
CA LYS A 55 -1.17 -11.73 -16.50
C LYS A 55 -2.60 -12.26 -16.36
N GLY A 56 -3.01 -12.67 -15.15
CA GLY A 56 -4.37 -13.12 -14.85
C GLY A 56 -5.40 -11.99 -14.79
N ALA A 57 -4.96 -10.76 -14.50
CA ALA A 57 -5.86 -9.62 -14.30
C ALA A 57 -6.57 -9.17 -15.58
N LEU A 58 -5.99 -9.41 -16.73
CA LEU A 58 -6.58 -9.06 -18.03
C LEU A 58 -7.74 -9.97 -18.42
N ASN A 59 -7.73 -11.22 -17.93
CA ASN A 59 -8.77 -12.22 -18.15
C ASN A 59 -9.73 -12.35 -16.94
N TYR A 60 -9.65 -11.40 -15.99
CA TYR A 60 -10.52 -11.40 -14.83
C TYR A 60 -11.98 -11.24 -15.26
N SER A 61 -12.81 -12.18 -14.84
CA SER A 61 -14.25 -12.13 -15.01
C SER A 61 -14.96 -12.48 -13.70
N LEU A 62 -16.05 -11.80 -13.42
CA LEU A 62 -16.92 -12.17 -12.30
C LEU A 62 -17.97 -13.16 -12.82
N PRO A 63 -17.99 -14.38 -12.31
CA PRO A 63 -19.11 -15.30 -12.63
C PRO A 63 -20.39 -14.71 -12.01
N TYR A 64 -21.34 -14.42 -12.85
CA TYR A 64 -22.64 -13.93 -12.45
C TYR A 64 -23.52 -15.15 -12.12
N ALA A 65 -23.64 -15.49 -10.84
CA ALA A 65 -24.63 -16.45 -10.38
C ALA A 65 -25.23 -15.92 -9.08
N ILE A 66 -26.43 -15.36 -9.15
CA ILE A 66 -27.21 -15.05 -7.96
C ILE A 66 -27.77 -16.39 -7.43
N LYS A 67 -27.07 -16.96 -6.45
CA LYS A 67 -27.64 -18.02 -5.61
C LYS A 67 -28.07 -17.40 -4.29
N VAL A 68 -29.25 -17.72 -3.84
CA VAL A 68 -29.71 -17.33 -2.50
C VAL A 68 -28.87 -18.13 -1.49
N SER A 69 -27.94 -17.43 -0.85
CA SER A 69 -27.10 -18.01 0.19
C SER A 69 -27.85 -18.04 1.54
N LYS A 70 -27.69 -19.14 2.29
CA LYS A 70 -28.32 -19.34 3.62
C LYS A 70 -27.41 -18.89 4.78
N PHE A 71 -26.22 -18.32 4.51
CA PHE A 71 -25.29 -17.92 5.55
C PHE A 71 -25.83 -16.79 6.42
N LYS A 72 -25.66 -16.91 7.74
CA LYS A 72 -25.95 -15.87 8.71
C LYS A 72 -24.73 -14.96 8.91
N VAL A 73 -24.91 -13.67 8.80
CA VAL A 73 -23.80 -12.68 8.77
C VAL A 73 -23.84 -11.75 9.98
N ALA A 74 -22.72 -11.60 10.67
CA ALA A 74 -22.49 -10.51 11.62
C ALA A 74 -21.85 -9.33 10.88
N GLY A 75 -22.54 -8.20 10.79
CA GLY A 75 -22.02 -6.98 10.17
C GLY A 75 -21.34 -6.08 11.21
N PHE A 76 -20.02 -5.99 11.19
CA PHE A 76 -19.23 -5.19 12.13
C PHE A 76 -18.87 -3.83 11.54
N VAL A 77 -19.17 -2.76 12.27
CA VAL A 77 -18.66 -1.41 12.02
C VAL A 77 -17.70 -1.09 13.17
N THR A 78 -16.46 -0.73 12.85
CA THR A 78 -15.42 -0.40 13.84
C THR A 78 -15.26 1.10 13.98
N ALA A 79 -15.25 1.65 15.21
CA ALA A 79 -15.10 3.07 15.48
C ALA A 79 -14.15 3.36 16.65
N TYR A 80 -13.44 4.51 16.56
CA TYR A 80 -12.61 5.04 17.63
C TYR A 80 -12.56 6.56 17.59
N ASN A 81 -13.34 7.22 18.44
CA ASN A 81 -13.44 8.69 18.53
C ASN A 81 -13.78 9.36 17.17
N GLU A 82 -14.48 8.64 16.28
CA GLU A 82 -14.93 9.14 14.99
C GLU A 82 -16.16 10.08 15.17
N ASN A 83 -16.41 10.93 14.19
CA ASN A 83 -17.60 11.75 14.16
C ASN A 83 -18.87 10.85 14.17
N PRO A 84 -19.77 10.99 15.17
CA PRO A 84 -20.96 10.14 15.29
C PRO A 84 -21.83 10.14 14.03
N GLU A 85 -21.96 11.26 13.33
CA GLU A 85 -22.77 11.35 12.11
C GLU A 85 -22.24 10.48 10.96
N ILE A 86 -20.91 10.30 10.88
CA ILE A 86 -20.29 9.41 9.89
C ILE A 86 -20.60 7.95 10.27
N VAL A 87 -20.41 7.59 11.54
CA VAL A 87 -20.64 6.24 12.06
C VAL A 87 -22.11 5.84 11.89
N LYS A 88 -23.06 6.72 12.25
CA LYS A 88 -24.49 6.48 12.10
C LYS A 88 -24.88 6.18 10.64
N LYS A 89 -24.38 6.96 9.68
CA LYS A 89 -24.64 6.74 8.25
C LYS A 89 -24.11 5.38 7.79
N THR A 90 -22.93 4.97 8.26
CA THR A 90 -22.35 3.67 7.93
C THR A 90 -23.17 2.53 8.53
N LEU A 91 -23.55 2.62 9.81
CA LEU A 91 -24.40 1.63 10.47
C LEU A 91 -25.74 1.40 9.74
N LEU A 92 -26.39 2.48 9.34
CA LEU A 92 -27.65 2.39 8.56
C LEU A 92 -27.43 1.78 7.18
N SER A 93 -26.31 2.09 6.50
CA SER A 93 -25.99 1.50 5.21
C SER A 93 -25.72 -0.01 5.33
N VAL A 94 -24.96 -0.44 6.36
CA VAL A 94 -24.71 -1.87 6.63
C VAL A 94 -26.02 -2.58 6.95
N LYS A 95 -26.90 -1.99 7.76
CA LYS A 95 -28.20 -2.54 8.10
C LYS A 95 -29.09 -2.70 6.87
N ALA A 96 -29.11 -1.69 5.99
CA ALA A 96 -29.89 -1.72 4.75
C ALA A 96 -29.36 -2.77 3.74
N ALA A 97 -28.03 -2.94 3.66
CA ALA A 97 -27.41 -3.94 2.79
C ALA A 97 -27.60 -5.37 3.34
N LEU A 98 -27.50 -5.55 4.65
CA LEU A 98 -27.61 -6.85 5.31
C LEU A 98 -29.07 -7.40 5.28
N GLY A 99 -30.06 -6.54 5.46
CA GLY A 99 -31.46 -6.94 5.52
C GLY A 99 -31.71 -8.01 6.59
N ASN A 100 -32.39 -9.10 6.22
CA ASN A 100 -32.72 -10.21 7.12
C ASN A 100 -31.61 -11.28 7.25
N ARG A 101 -30.41 -11.05 6.68
CA ARG A 101 -29.32 -12.04 6.64
C ARG A 101 -28.51 -12.11 7.94
N GLY A 102 -28.74 -11.21 8.87
CA GLY A 102 -28.01 -11.18 10.14
C GLY A 102 -28.18 -9.90 10.94
N THR A 103 -27.20 -9.59 11.77
CA THR A 103 -27.25 -8.51 12.75
C THR A 103 -26.08 -7.55 12.57
N VAL A 104 -26.32 -6.26 12.81
CA VAL A 104 -25.28 -5.22 12.78
C VAL A 104 -24.80 -4.95 14.18
N PHE A 105 -23.47 -4.85 14.30
CA PHE A 105 -22.76 -4.55 15.53
C PHE A 105 -21.90 -3.31 15.32
N LEU A 106 -21.96 -2.38 16.27
CA LEU A 106 -20.96 -1.32 16.39
C LEU A 106 -19.90 -1.75 17.41
N LEU A 107 -18.66 -1.92 16.93
CA LEU A 107 -17.50 -2.16 17.79
C LEU A 107 -16.83 -0.82 18.06
N ASP A 108 -17.15 -0.25 19.22
CA ASP A 108 -16.72 1.10 19.58
C ASP A 108 -15.65 1.08 20.68
N ASP A 109 -14.44 1.50 20.30
CA ASP A 109 -13.30 1.68 21.20
C ASP A 109 -13.13 3.16 21.65
N SER A 110 -14.13 4.01 21.44
CA SER A 110 -14.07 5.43 21.76
C SER A 110 -13.83 5.68 23.25
N THR A 111 -13.13 6.75 23.55
CA THR A 111 -12.78 7.18 24.92
C THR A 111 -13.48 8.45 25.35
N LYS A 112 -14.16 9.14 24.43
CA LYS A 112 -14.89 10.37 24.68
C LYS A 112 -16.31 10.05 25.15
N PRO A 113 -16.71 10.43 26.40
CA PRO A 113 -18.00 10.05 26.95
C PRO A 113 -19.21 10.51 26.13
N GLU A 114 -19.10 11.70 25.51
CA GLU A 114 -20.15 12.25 24.65
C GLU A 114 -20.39 11.37 23.40
N ILE A 115 -19.33 10.87 22.77
CA ILE A 115 -19.41 9.99 21.59
C ILE A 115 -20.00 8.63 22.00
N ILE A 116 -19.50 8.05 23.10
CA ILE A 116 -19.95 6.76 23.63
C ILE A 116 -21.45 6.79 23.90
N ARG A 117 -21.94 7.83 24.61
CA ARG A 117 -23.35 7.99 24.92
C ARG A 117 -24.19 8.11 23.66
N GLU A 118 -23.81 9.01 22.76
CA GLU A 118 -24.56 9.29 21.53
C GLU A 118 -24.67 8.05 20.63
N LEU A 119 -23.56 7.32 20.42
CA LEU A 119 -23.55 6.11 19.60
C LEU A 119 -24.30 4.95 20.26
N SER A 120 -24.21 4.79 21.57
CA SER A 120 -24.95 3.78 22.34
C SER A 120 -26.46 3.99 22.25
N GLU A 121 -26.93 5.22 22.46
CA GLU A 121 -28.36 5.59 22.33
C GLU A 121 -28.87 5.37 20.92
N PHE A 122 -28.07 5.76 19.91
CA PHE A 122 -28.43 5.54 18.51
C PHE A 122 -28.53 4.05 18.19
N CYS A 123 -27.60 3.21 18.62
CA CYS A 123 -27.62 1.77 18.39
C CYS A 123 -28.87 1.15 19.01
N LYS A 124 -29.19 1.49 20.25
CA LYS A 124 -30.39 1.03 20.96
C LYS A 124 -31.67 1.37 20.20
N SER A 125 -31.81 2.61 19.73
CA SER A 125 -32.97 3.10 18.99
C SER A 125 -33.14 2.45 17.61
N ASN A 126 -32.07 1.91 17.03
CA ASN A 126 -32.07 1.34 15.69
C ASN A 126 -31.94 -0.19 15.67
N GLY A 127 -32.00 -0.89 16.82
CA GLY A 127 -31.85 -2.34 16.88
C GLY A 127 -30.47 -2.80 16.38
N ILE A 128 -29.42 -2.06 16.71
CA ILE A 128 -28.01 -2.36 16.41
C ILE A 128 -27.35 -2.76 17.72
N VAL A 129 -26.56 -3.82 17.72
CA VAL A 129 -25.83 -4.25 18.92
C VAL A 129 -24.65 -3.33 19.15
N TYR A 130 -24.59 -2.71 20.31
CA TYR A 130 -23.48 -1.86 20.73
C TYR A 130 -22.49 -2.68 21.57
N PHE A 131 -21.25 -2.78 21.09
CA PHE A 131 -20.17 -3.50 21.75
C PHE A 131 -19.04 -2.50 22.07
N HIS A 132 -18.84 -2.22 23.34
CA HIS A 132 -17.80 -1.29 23.82
C HIS A 132 -16.85 -2.01 24.75
N ARG A 133 -15.54 -1.75 24.59
CA ARG A 133 -14.49 -2.32 25.41
C ARG A 133 -13.88 -1.27 26.32
N THR A 134 -13.54 -1.67 27.55
CA THR A 134 -12.78 -0.83 28.50
C THR A 134 -11.27 -0.87 28.21
N GLU A 135 -10.75 -1.98 27.70
CA GLU A 135 -9.35 -2.14 27.33
C GLU A 135 -9.20 -2.25 25.79
N ARG A 136 -8.35 -1.40 25.25
CA ARG A 136 -8.13 -1.31 23.81
C ARG A 136 -6.99 -2.24 23.32
N ARG A 137 -6.93 -3.46 23.85
CA ARG A 137 -5.96 -4.49 23.45
C ARG A 137 -6.12 -4.81 21.96
N GLY A 138 -5.01 -4.91 21.22
CA GLY A 138 -5.01 -5.30 19.80
C GLY A 138 -5.73 -4.34 18.87
N PHE A 139 -6.09 -3.13 19.33
CA PHE A 139 -6.78 -2.11 18.52
C PHE A 139 -8.00 -2.68 17.79
N LYS A 140 -8.14 -2.42 16.48
CA LYS A 140 -9.22 -2.91 15.63
C LYS A 140 -9.30 -4.45 15.59
N ALA A 141 -8.18 -5.13 15.39
CA ALA A 141 -8.13 -6.60 15.38
C ALA A 141 -8.64 -7.19 16.71
N GLY A 142 -8.18 -6.64 17.83
CA GLY A 142 -8.65 -7.05 19.15
C GLY A 142 -10.15 -6.83 19.37
N ALA A 143 -10.73 -5.71 18.90
CA ALA A 143 -12.16 -5.46 18.97
C ALA A 143 -12.96 -6.51 18.19
N ILE A 144 -12.51 -6.82 16.97
CA ILE A 144 -13.14 -7.83 16.11
C ILE A 144 -13.02 -9.22 16.75
N ASN A 145 -11.82 -9.58 17.25
CA ASN A 145 -11.59 -10.87 17.89
C ASN A 145 -12.46 -11.08 19.13
N ASP A 146 -12.58 -10.07 20.00
CA ASP A 146 -13.39 -10.14 21.21
C ASP A 146 -14.90 -10.25 20.83
N ALA A 147 -15.35 -9.50 19.82
CA ALA A 147 -16.70 -9.61 19.32
C ALA A 147 -17.00 -11.01 18.75
N ILE A 148 -16.12 -11.57 17.89
CA ILE A 148 -16.31 -12.93 17.35
C ILE A 148 -16.36 -13.99 18.46
N LYS A 149 -15.54 -13.87 19.51
CA LYS A 149 -15.59 -14.76 20.66
C LYS A 149 -16.94 -14.67 21.39
N ALA A 150 -17.47 -13.46 21.53
CA ALA A 150 -18.77 -13.23 22.17
C ALA A 150 -19.97 -13.76 21.36
N LEU A 151 -19.85 -13.84 20.01
CA LEU A 151 -20.89 -14.38 19.13
C LEU A 151 -21.05 -15.91 19.24
N GLY A 152 -20.02 -16.63 19.69
CA GLY A 152 -20.00 -18.09 19.68
C GLY A 152 -20.09 -18.67 18.26
N ASP A 153 -21.06 -19.56 18.04
CA ASP A 153 -21.29 -20.22 16.74
C ASP A 153 -22.61 -19.77 16.07
N GLU A 154 -23.11 -18.61 16.48
CA GLU A 154 -24.41 -18.09 15.97
C GLU A 154 -24.35 -17.63 14.51
N TYR A 155 -23.18 -17.23 14.02
CA TYR A 155 -22.97 -16.66 12.69
C TYR A 155 -21.95 -17.46 11.89
N ASP A 156 -22.16 -17.57 10.58
CA ASP A 156 -21.26 -18.23 9.63
C ASP A 156 -20.16 -17.30 9.13
N LEU A 157 -20.56 -16.05 8.88
CA LEU A 157 -19.72 -15.02 8.26
C LEU A 157 -19.67 -13.75 9.10
N VAL A 158 -18.55 -13.05 9.04
CA VAL A 158 -18.40 -11.69 9.58
C VAL A 158 -17.98 -10.74 8.47
N ALA A 159 -18.74 -9.65 8.31
CA ALA A 159 -18.42 -8.56 7.38
C ALA A 159 -17.86 -7.37 8.17
N ILE A 160 -16.72 -6.83 7.74
CA ILE A 160 -15.99 -5.77 8.46
C ILE A 160 -16.02 -4.49 7.62
N PHE A 161 -16.45 -3.39 8.25
CA PHE A 161 -16.49 -2.05 7.67
C PHE A 161 -15.85 -1.04 8.62
N ASP A 162 -15.01 -0.16 8.09
CA ASP A 162 -14.55 1.02 8.82
C ASP A 162 -15.69 2.03 9.00
N ALA A 163 -15.55 2.90 9.98
CA ALA A 163 -16.56 3.88 10.36
C ALA A 163 -17.09 4.75 9.20
N ASP A 164 -16.29 4.94 8.16
CA ASP A 164 -16.60 5.77 6.99
C ASP A 164 -16.78 4.96 5.69
N GLN A 165 -16.89 3.63 5.75
CA GLN A 165 -17.03 2.78 4.56
C GLN A 165 -18.42 2.14 4.50
N ARG A 166 -19.23 2.65 3.58
CA ARG A 166 -20.64 2.29 3.46
C ARG A 166 -20.89 1.31 2.31
N PRO A 167 -21.39 0.10 2.58
CA PRO A 167 -21.74 -0.83 1.52
C PRO A 167 -22.96 -0.36 0.72
N THR A 168 -23.00 -0.74 -0.57
CA THR A 168 -24.18 -0.62 -1.40
C THR A 168 -25.23 -1.65 -0.97
N LYS A 169 -26.49 -1.44 -1.32
CA LYS A 169 -27.60 -2.38 -0.99
C LYS A 169 -27.36 -3.79 -1.56
N SER A 170 -26.68 -3.91 -2.71
CA SER A 170 -26.37 -5.17 -3.39
C SER A 170 -25.11 -5.87 -2.88
N PHE A 171 -24.40 -5.31 -1.89
CA PHE A 171 -23.13 -5.83 -1.41
C PHE A 171 -23.19 -7.32 -1.09
N PHE A 172 -24.11 -7.71 -0.20
CA PHE A 172 -24.20 -9.11 0.25
C PHE A 172 -24.77 -10.04 -0.83
N ASP A 173 -25.65 -9.55 -1.72
CA ASP A 173 -26.17 -10.34 -2.84
C ASP A 173 -25.05 -10.78 -3.81
N ILE A 174 -24.01 -9.94 -3.95
CA ILE A 174 -22.88 -10.20 -4.85
C ILE A 174 -21.77 -11.00 -4.15
N VAL A 175 -21.51 -10.74 -2.86
CA VAL A 175 -20.35 -11.29 -2.14
C VAL A 175 -20.65 -12.68 -1.55
N MET A 176 -21.84 -12.90 -0.99
CA MET A 176 -22.16 -14.15 -0.28
C MET A 176 -22.11 -15.42 -1.13
N PRO A 177 -22.52 -15.44 -2.41
CA PRO A 177 -22.47 -16.64 -3.23
C PRO A 177 -21.09 -17.29 -3.36
N PHE A 178 -20.00 -16.53 -3.21
CA PHE A 178 -18.66 -17.08 -3.28
C PHE A 178 -18.29 -17.99 -2.09
N PHE A 179 -19.02 -17.89 -0.98
CA PHE A 179 -18.82 -18.76 0.18
C PHE A 179 -19.45 -20.16 0.03
N GLU A 180 -20.16 -20.43 -1.05
CA GLU A 180 -20.59 -21.81 -1.39
C GLU A 180 -19.37 -22.72 -1.67
N ASP A 181 -18.23 -22.17 -2.11
CA ASP A 181 -16.96 -22.88 -2.11
C ASP A 181 -16.37 -22.84 -0.69
N PRO A 182 -16.25 -24.01 0.01
CA PRO A 182 -15.74 -24.06 1.37
C PRO A 182 -14.26 -23.63 1.48
N ARG A 183 -13.53 -23.63 0.37
CA ARG A 183 -12.13 -23.19 0.34
C ARG A 183 -12.00 -21.68 0.44
N VAL A 184 -13.06 -20.92 0.11
CA VAL A 184 -13.05 -19.46 0.21
C VAL A 184 -13.17 -19.05 1.66
N ALA A 185 -12.07 -18.55 2.23
CA ALA A 185 -12.03 -18.06 3.61
C ALA A 185 -12.52 -16.64 3.74
N PHE A 186 -12.28 -15.80 2.73
CA PHE A 186 -12.79 -14.45 2.70
C PHE A 186 -12.99 -13.90 1.29
N VAL A 187 -13.85 -12.89 1.20
CA VAL A 187 -14.09 -12.11 -0.02
C VAL A 187 -13.74 -10.66 0.27
N GLN A 188 -12.92 -10.06 -0.58
CA GLN A 188 -12.52 -8.65 -0.51
C GLN A 188 -13.08 -7.86 -1.68
N VAL A 189 -13.65 -6.68 -1.42
CA VAL A 189 -13.99 -5.70 -2.45
C VAL A 189 -13.00 -4.52 -2.44
N PRO A 190 -12.77 -3.82 -3.56
CA PRO A 190 -11.82 -2.71 -3.61
C PRO A 190 -12.27 -1.52 -2.76
N GLN A 191 -11.29 -0.82 -2.20
CA GLN A 191 -11.45 0.43 -1.46
C GLN A 191 -10.99 1.60 -2.32
N TYR A 192 -11.71 1.89 -3.41
CA TYR A 192 -11.36 3.03 -4.26
C TYR A 192 -11.58 4.35 -3.54
N TYR A 193 -10.66 5.30 -3.72
CA TYR A 193 -10.84 6.67 -3.24
C TYR A 193 -11.83 7.45 -4.10
N GLU A 194 -12.62 8.32 -3.47
CA GLU A 194 -13.47 9.27 -4.17
C GLU A 194 -12.63 10.32 -4.94
N LYS A 195 -13.25 10.93 -5.95
CA LYS A 195 -12.64 12.02 -6.69
C LYS A 195 -12.54 13.26 -5.78
N THR A 196 -11.37 13.88 -5.75
CA THR A 196 -11.09 15.07 -4.95
C THR A 196 -10.43 16.16 -5.79
N LYS A 197 -10.51 17.42 -5.33
CA LYS A 197 -9.79 18.53 -5.93
C LYS A 197 -8.33 18.57 -5.51
N SER A 198 -7.98 18.08 -4.32
CA SER A 198 -6.59 18.01 -3.83
C SER A 198 -5.72 17.20 -4.78
N LEU A 199 -4.57 17.74 -5.21
CA LEU A 199 -3.61 17.04 -6.06
C LEU A 199 -2.99 15.84 -5.34
N ILE A 200 -2.76 15.92 -4.02
CA ILE A 200 -2.31 14.78 -3.20
C ILE A 200 -3.37 13.68 -3.23
N GLY A 201 -4.63 14.02 -2.99
CA GLY A 201 -5.70 13.03 -3.03
C GLY A 201 -5.91 12.41 -4.41
N GLN A 202 -5.75 13.19 -5.49
CA GLN A 202 -5.75 12.65 -6.85
C GLN A 202 -4.58 11.68 -7.08
N GLY A 203 -3.38 12.07 -6.65
CA GLY A 203 -2.18 11.21 -6.74
C GLY A 203 -2.35 9.92 -5.95
N ALA A 204 -2.84 9.98 -4.69
CA ALA A 204 -3.12 8.81 -3.86
C ALA A 204 -4.14 7.86 -4.53
N ARG A 205 -5.17 8.41 -5.16
CA ARG A 205 -6.14 7.63 -5.95
C ARG A 205 -5.45 6.93 -7.13
N TYR A 206 -4.63 7.64 -7.89
CA TYR A 206 -3.90 7.06 -9.03
C TYR A 206 -2.86 6.02 -8.58
N GLN A 207 -2.20 6.22 -7.44
CA GLN A 207 -1.25 5.26 -6.90
C GLN A 207 -1.92 3.93 -6.52
N GLN A 208 -3.14 3.95 -5.97
CA GLN A 208 -3.87 2.73 -5.64
C GLN A 208 -4.45 2.00 -6.86
N GLU A 209 -4.68 2.68 -7.97
CA GLU A 209 -5.40 2.10 -9.11
C GLU A 209 -4.68 0.88 -9.74
N PRO A 210 -3.35 0.89 -10.01
CA PRO A 210 -2.63 -0.30 -10.50
C PRO A 210 -2.73 -1.47 -9.52
N PHE A 211 -2.60 -1.21 -8.23
CA PHE A 211 -2.68 -2.22 -7.18
C PHE A 211 -4.08 -2.87 -7.14
N LEU A 212 -5.15 -2.08 -7.00
CA LEU A 212 -6.51 -2.60 -6.88
C LEU A 212 -7.01 -3.25 -8.17
N ARG A 213 -6.80 -2.61 -9.35
CA ARG A 213 -7.34 -3.08 -10.62
C ARG A 213 -6.50 -4.13 -11.32
N ARG A 214 -5.23 -4.28 -10.97
CA ARG A 214 -4.34 -5.20 -11.69
C ARG A 214 -3.73 -6.23 -10.77
N ILE A 215 -3.06 -5.84 -9.71
CA ILE A 215 -2.39 -6.78 -8.82
C ILE A 215 -3.42 -7.62 -8.05
N MET A 216 -4.40 -7.00 -7.41
CA MET A 216 -5.42 -7.72 -6.63
C MET A 216 -6.30 -8.62 -7.52
N ARG A 217 -6.67 -8.18 -8.73
CA ARG A 217 -7.36 -9.04 -9.71
C ARG A 217 -6.52 -10.26 -10.11
N GLY A 218 -5.22 -10.06 -10.33
CA GLY A 218 -4.32 -11.15 -10.71
C GLY A 218 -4.06 -12.16 -9.60
N ARG A 219 -4.40 -11.80 -8.35
CA ARG A 219 -4.32 -12.65 -7.15
C ARG A 219 -5.65 -13.32 -6.80
N ASP A 220 -6.72 -13.03 -7.53
CA ASP A 220 -8.05 -13.60 -7.30
C ASP A 220 -8.02 -15.14 -7.23
N LEU A 221 -8.81 -15.72 -6.34
CA LEU A 221 -8.88 -17.14 -6.04
C LEU A 221 -7.54 -17.78 -5.63
N ARG A 222 -6.61 -16.97 -5.10
CA ARG A 222 -5.31 -17.45 -4.61
C ARG A 222 -4.84 -16.65 -3.39
N SER A 223 -4.30 -15.46 -3.60
CA SER A 223 -3.55 -14.68 -2.61
C SER A 223 -3.97 -13.21 -2.55
N ALA A 224 -5.17 -12.88 -3.05
CA ALA A 224 -5.74 -11.57 -2.83
C ALA A 224 -5.96 -11.38 -1.33
N PHE A 225 -5.26 -10.42 -0.70
CA PHE A 225 -5.33 -10.25 0.74
C PHE A 225 -6.43 -9.28 1.17
N SER A 226 -6.81 -9.36 2.43
CA SER A 226 -7.75 -8.42 3.02
C SER A 226 -7.14 -7.01 3.11
N LEU A 227 -7.97 -6.00 2.87
CA LEU A 227 -7.65 -4.58 3.03
C LEU A 227 -8.20 -4.00 4.35
N GLY A 228 -8.63 -4.89 5.25
CA GLY A 228 -9.13 -4.55 6.58
C GLY A 228 -10.57 -4.03 6.63
N SER A 229 -11.15 -3.59 5.51
CA SER A 229 -12.54 -3.14 5.42
C SER A 229 -13.15 -3.51 4.07
N GLY A 230 -14.47 -3.62 3.99
CA GLY A 230 -15.13 -4.20 2.82
C GLY A 230 -14.76 -5.67 2.62
N THR A 231 -14.40 -6.35 3.69
CA THR A 231 -14.03 -7.77 3.72
C THR A 231 -15.13 -8.56 4.43
N VAL A 232 -15.49 -9.70 3.86
CA VAL A 232 -16.34 -10.69 4.52
C VAL A 232 -15.49 -11.93 4.76
N TYR A 233 -15.42 -12.40 6.00
CA TYR A 233 -14.68 -13.60 6.39
C TYR A 233 -15.62 -14.74 6.78
N ARG A 234 -15.20 -15.97 6.51
CA ARG A 234 -15.75 -17.17 7.09
C ARG A 234 -15.21 -17.30 8.52
N ILE A 235 -16.10 -17.31 9.53
CA ILE A 235 -15.71 -17.32 10.95
C ILE A 235 -14.94 -18.61 11.29
N SER A 236 -15.32 -19.77 10.75
CA SER A 236 -14.59 -21.02 10.97
C SER A 236 -13.13 -20.95 10.50
N ALA A 237 -12.87 -20.33 9.35
CA ALA A 237 -11.50 -20.16 8.85
C ALA A 237 -10.69 -19.19 9.73
N LEU A 238 -11.31 -18.10 10.24
CA LEU A 238 -10.65 -17.21 11.21
C LEU A 238 -10.31 -17.93 12.51
N LYS A 239 -11.25 -18.73 13.06
CA LYS A 239 -11.01 -19.53 14.28
C LYS A 239 -9.86 -20.51 14.08
N GLU A 240 -9.76 -21.16 12.92
CA GLU A 240 -8.71 -22.14 12.61
C GLU A 240 -7.31 -21.53 12.58
N VAL A 241 -7.16 -20.27 12.12
CA VAL A 241 -5.86 -19.58 12.06
C VAL A 241 -5.52 -18.77 13.31
N GLY A 242 -6.34 -18.87 14.37
CA GLY A 242 -6.13 -18.18 15.64
C GLY A 242 -6.64 -16.73 15.64
N MET A 243 -7.64 -16.42 14.80
CA MET A 243 -8.29 -15.12 14.68
C MET A 243 -7.41 -14.06 13.95
N LEU A 244 -7.82 -12.78 13.97
CA LEU A 244 -7.04 -11.69 13.39
C LEU A 244 -5.74 -11.45 14.16
N GLU A 245 -4.66 -11.13 13.44
CA GLU A 245 -3.35 -10.85 14.04
C GLU A 245 -3.36 -9.52 14.80
N GLU A 246 -3.08 -9.55 16.11
CA GLU A 246 -3.12 -8.34 16.95
C GLU A 246 -1.77 -7.64 17.09
N ASN A 247 -0.67 -8.30 16.68
CA ASN A 247 0.69 -7.77 16.86
C ASN A 247 1.26 -7.09 15.61
N SER A 248 0.51 -7.05 14.50
CA SER A 248 0.90 -6.38 13.26
C SER A 248 0.19 -5.05 13.11
N VAL A 249 0.87 -4.05 12.56
CA VAL A 249 0.23 -2.77 12.19
C VAL A 249 -0.62 -2.88 10.91
N THR A 250 -0.51 -4.00 10.20
CA THR A 250 -1.34 -4.42 9.07
C THR A 250 -1.90 -5.81 9.38
N GLU A 251 -2.81 -5.86 10.35
CA GLU A 251 -3.44 -7.07 10.86
C GLU A 251 -4.14 -7.90 9.77
N ASP A 252 -4.70 -7.19 8.80
CA ASP A 252 -5.43 -7.70 7.65
C ASP A 252 -4.55 -8.55 6.72
N ILE A 253 -3.39 -8.01 6.32
CA ILE A 253 -2.42 -8.73 5.47
C ILE A 253 -1.81 -9.90 6.26
N ALA A 254 -1.41 -9.67 7.52
CA ALA A 254 -0.79 -10.70 8.35
C ALA A 254 -1.76 -11.89 8.59
N THR A 255 -3.04 -11.60 8.82
CA THR A 255 -4.09 -12.64 8.93
C THR A 255 -4.29 -13.38 7.61
N SER A 256 -4.26 -12.64 6.48
CA SER A 256 -4.41 -13.25 5.15
C SER A 256 -3.29 -14.23 4.84
N VAL A 257 -2.04 -13.94 5.26
CA VAL A 257 -0.91 -14.88 5.14
C VAL A 257 -1.21 -16.19 5.87
N LYS A 258 -1.67 -16.13 7.14
CA LYS A 258 -2.01 -17.32 7.93
C LYS A 258 -3.13 -18.14 7.30
N ILE A 259 -4.15 -17.48 6.75
CA ILE A 259 -5.27 -18.11 6.04
C ILE A 259 -4.77 -18.85 4.80
N HIS A 260 -3.95 -18.22 3.98
CA HIS A 260 -3.42 -18.83 2.76
C HIS A 260 -2.41 -19.96 3.07
N GLU A 261 -1.66 -19.85 4.16
CA GLU A 261 -0.77 -20.92 4.65
C GLU A 261 -1.53 -22.19 5.02
N LYS A 262 -2.78 -22.09 5.49
CA LYS A 262 -3.68 -23.21 5.73
C LYS A 262 -4.30 -23.81 4.47
N GLY A 263 -4.00 -23.26 3.31
CA GLY A 263 -4.53 -23.73 2.02
C GLY A 263 -5.89 -23.17 1.63
N TYR A 264 -6.44 -22.25 2.41
CA TYR A 264 -7.61 -21.47 1.99
C TYR A 264 -7.28 -20.54 0.85
N ILE A 265 -8.30 -20.18 0.08
CA ILE A 265 -8.23 -19.17 -0.99
C ILE A 265 -9.08 -17.96 -0.63
N SER A 266 -8.81 -16.86 -1.28
CA SER A 266 -9.58 -15.62 -1.16
C SER A 266 -10.18 -15.22 -2.52
N LYS A 267 -11.37 -14.63 -2.49
CA LYS A 267 -12.02 -14.04 -3.66
C LYS A 267 -11.85 -12.53 -3.65
N TYR A 268 -11.45 -11.96 -4.78
CA TYR A 268 -11.45 -10.53 -4.99
C TYR A 268 -12.58 -10.14 -5.94
N VAL A 269 -13.49 -9.28 -5.50
CA VAL A 269 -14.65 -8.83 -6.28
C VAL A 269 -14.44 -7.39 -6.67
N ASP A 270 -13.85 -7.14 -7.84
CA ASP A 270 -13.55 -5.79 -8.32
C ASP A 270 -14.78 -5.06 -8.85
N LEU A 271 -15.68 -4.76 -7.94
CA LEU A 271 -16.86 -3.91 -8.15
C LEU A 271 -16.90 -2.82 -7.07
N PRO A 272 -17.39 -1.63 -7.37
CA PRO A 272 -17.53 -0.53 -6.41
C PRO A 272 -18.71 -0.77 -5.46
N LEU A 273 -18.61 -1.80 -4.62
CA LEU A 273 -19.68 -2.24 -3.71
C LEU A 273 -19.66 -1.52 -2.37
N ILE A 274 -18.63 -0.74 -2.08
CA ILE A 274 -18.57 0.13 -0.91
C ILE A 274 -18.40 1.57 -1.38
N TRP A 275 -18.99 2.51 -0.62
CA TRP A 275 -18.75 3.93 -0.84
C TRP A 275 -17.30 4.25 -0.51
N TYR A 276 -16.70 5.05 -1.36
CA TYR A 276 -15.29 5.37 -1.31
C TYR A 276 -14.92 6.16 -0.06
N GLY A 277 -13.83 5.78 0.58
CA GLY A 277 -13.21 6.61 1.60
C GLY A 277 -12.60 7.87 1.00
N THR A 278 -12.55 8.94 1.78
CA THR A 278 -11.85 10.16 1.39
C THR A 278 -10.34 9.89 1.36
N PRO A 279 -9.63 10.19 0.25
CA PRO A 279 -8.18 10.06 0.22
C PRO A 279 -7.53 11.06 1.19
N PRO A 280 -6.28 10.83 1.62
CA PRO A 280 -5.51 11.84 2.32
C PRO A 280 -5.32 13.05 1.40
N THR A 281 -5.71 14.23 1.86
CA THR A 281 -5.62 15.49 1.10
C THR A 281 -4.39 16.32 1.47
N GLU A 282 -3.76 16.00 2.61
CA GLU A 282 -2.57 16.68 3.13
C GLU A 282 -1.32 15.78 3.08
N VAL A 283 -0.17 16.38 2.85
CA VAL A 283 1.12 15.68 2.75
C VAL A 283 1.47 14.89 4.01
N SER A 284 1.21 15.46 5.20
CA SER A 284 1.50 14.81 6.48
C SER A 284 0.64 13.57 6.71
N ALA A 285 -0.65 13.63 6.36
CA ALA A 285 -1.59 12.52 6.45
C ALA A 285 -1.21 11.41 5.46
N TYR A 286 -0.86 11.79 4.23
CA TYR A 286 -0.41 10.86 3.19
C TYR A 286 0.88 10.12 3.62
N ILE A 287 1.94 10.84 4.00
CA ILE A 287 3.20 10.23 4.46
C ILE A 287 2.96 9.30 5.67
N THR A 288 2.12 9.72 6.63
CA THR A 288 1.81 8.91 7.81
C THR A 288 1.12 7.60 7.42
N GLN A 289 0.19 7.64 6.48
CA GLN A 289 -0.52 6.45 5.98
C GLN A 289 0.44 5.50 5.28
N GLN A 290 1.26 5.98 4.34
CA GLN A 290 2.21 5.17 3.57
C GLN A 290 3.30 4.58 4.47
N SER A 291 3.85 5.38 5.39
CA SER A 291 4.85 4.92 6.36
C SER A 291 4.34 3.78 7.23
N ARG A 292 3.05 3.83 7.63
CA ARG A 292 2.41 2.76 8.39
C ARG A 292 2.25 1.48 7.57
N TRP A 293 1.81 1.60 6.31
CA TRP A 293 1.68 0.45 5.42
C TRP A 293 3.04 -0.19 5.12
N ALA A 294 4.06 0.62 4.88
CA ALA A 294 5.42 0.16 4.68
C ALA A 294 5.97 -0.58 5.92
N LEU A 295 5.76 -0.04 7.12
CA LEU A 295 6.16 -0.70 8.38
C LEU A 295 5.51 -2.08 8.50
N GLY A 296 4.21 -2.19 8.21
CA GLY A 296 3.50 -3.47 8.18
C GLY A 296 4.08 -4.43 7.15
N GLY A 297 4.41 -3.92 5.95
CA GLY A 297 5.09 -4.69 4.91
C GLY A 297 6.44 -5.25 5.36
N PHE A 298 7.27 -4.44 6.04
CA PHE A 298 8.55 -4.91 6.58
C PHE A 298 8.38 -5.92 7.72
N GLN A 299 7.36 -5.76 8.57
CA GLN A 299 7.04 -6.74 9.63
C GLN A 299 6.68 -8.11 9.07
N LEU A 300 6.06 -8.16 7.88
CA LEU A 300 5.71 -9.42 7.22
C LEU A 300 6.92 -10.26 6.81
N ILE A 301 8.11 -9.69 6.63
CA ILE A 301 9.31 -10.44 6.19
C ILE A 301 9.52 -11.67 7.08
N GLY A 302 9.50 -11.48 8.39
CA GLY A 302 9.69 -12.57 9.34
C GLY A 302 8.61 -13.67 9.23
N THR A 303 7.37 -13.27 9.07
CA THR A 303 6.22 -14.19 8.89
C THR A 303 6.37 -14.97 7.57
N LEU A 304 6.66 -14.29 6.47
CA LEU A 304 6.78 -14.91 5.15
C LEU A 304 7.95 -15.92 5.08
N LEU A 305 9.11 -15.55 5.62
CA LEU A 305 10.30 -16.45 5.59
C LEU A 305 10.12 -17.69 6.48
N ASN A 306 9.24 -17.63 7.47
CA ASN A 306 8.91 -18.78 8.33
C ASN A 306 7.65 -19.54 7.90
N SER A 307 6.89 -19.04 6.92
CA SER A 307 5.65 -19.65 6.42
C SER A 307 5.91 -20.88 5.54
N ASP A 308 4.91 -21.75 5.44
CA ASP A 308 4.85 -22.88 4.53
C ASP A 308 4.04 -22.60 3.25
N LEU A 309 3.88 -21.32 2.90
CA LEU A 309 3.20 -20.88 1.67
C LEU A 309 3.77 -21.57 0.43
N ASP A 310 2.90 -21.92 -0.51
CA ASP A 310 3.34 -22.31 -1.85
C ASP A 310 4.13 -21.16 -2.53
N PHE A 311 5.00 -21.54 -3.45
CA PHE A 311 5.94 -20.59 -4.06
C PHE A 311 5.25 -19.41 -4.74
N ARG A 312 4.12 -19.63 -5.40
CA ARG A 312 3.41 -18.57 -6.12
C ARG A 312 2.75 -17.60 -5.15
N THR A 313 2.11 -18.09 -4.12
CA THR A 313 1.54 -17.28 -3.04
C THR A 313 2.62 -16.51 -2.29
N PHE A 314 3.77 -17.15 -2.02
CA PHE A 314 4.92 -16.46 -1.44
C PHE A 314 5.42 -15.32 -2.33
N MET A 315 5.60 -15.55 -3.65
CA MET A 315 5.98 -14.49 -4.60
C MET A 315 4.99 -13.32 -4.59
N ASP A 316 3.69 -13.60 -4.48
CA ASP A 316 2.67 -12.56 -4.44
C ASP A 316 2.83 -11.65 -3.22
N TYR A 317 3.13 -12.21 -2.05
CA TYR A 317 3.32 -11.42 -0.83
C TYR A 317 4.67 -10.71 -0.80
N ILE A 318 5.76 -11.41 -1.14
CA ILE A 318 7.10 -10.82 -1.07
C ILE A 318 7.29 -9.66 -2.06
N SER A 319 6.55 -9.66 -3.17
CA SER A 319 6.56 -8.52 -4.11
C SER A 319 6.12 -7.21 -3.47
N GLY A 320 5.20 -7.25 -2.51
CA GLY A 320 4.81 -6.07 -1.73
C GLY A 320 5.93 -5.56 -0.81
N VAL A 321 6.75 -6.47 -0.27
CA VAL A 321 7.95 -6.10 0.50
C VAL A 321 8.99 -5.44 -0.42
N PHE A 322 9.22 -6.02 -1.60
CA PHE A 322 10.15 -5.44 -2.58
C PHE A 322 9.71 -4.04 -3.03
N TYR A 323 8.41 -3.83 -3.23
CA TYR A 323 7.87 -2.50 -3.51
C TYR A 323 8.24 -1.47 -2.44
N TRP A 324 8.04 -1.79 -1.15
CA TRP A 324 8.38 -0.87 -0.07
C TRP A 324 9.89 -0.62 0.07
N LEU A 325 10.73 -1.62 -0.22
CA LEU A 325 12.17 -1.44 -0.29
C LEU A 325 12.57 -0.48 -1.42
N GLU A 326 11.98 -0.65 -2.62
CA GLU A 326 12.25 0.21 -3.78
C GLU A 326 11.80 1.65 -3.54
N VAL A 327 10.54 1.84 -3.14
CA VAL A 327 9.98 3.18 -2.91
C VAL A 327 10.70 3.91 -1.76
N GLY A 328 11.18 3.21 -0.74
CA GLY A 328 11.83 3.81 0.42
C GLY A 328 13.37 3.88 0.29
N PRO A 329 14.10 2.98 0.96
CA PRO A 329 15.56 3.08 1.10
C PRO A 329 16.29 3.06 -0.24
N PHE A 330 15.81 2.33 -1.25
CA PHE A 330 16.51 2.25 -2.53
C PHE A 330 16.25 3.46 -3.44
N THR A 331 15.13 4.16 -3.33
CA THR A 331 14.97 5.48 -3.95
C THR A 331 16.04 6.45 -3.46
N LEU A 332 16.38 6.43 -2.16
CA LEU A 332 17.47 7.26 -1.63
C LEU A 332 18.81 6.89 -2.24
N VAL A 333 19.11 5.60 -2.39
CA VAL A 333 20.35 5.12 -3.04
C VAL A 333 20.42 5.56 -4.50
N GLN A 334 19.32 5.41 -5.24
CA GLN A 334 19.23 5.83 -6.65
C GLN A 334 19.44 7.33 -6.83
N ILE A 335 18.87 8.16 -5.95
CA ILE A 335 19.08 9.62 -5.96
C ILE A 335 20.53 9.98 -5.62
N ALA A 336 21.14 9.27 -4.66
CA ALA A 336 22.53 9.53 -4.26
C ALA A 336 23.56 9.20 -5.35
N ALA A 337 23.24 8.24 -6.25
CA ALA A 337 24.16 7.80 -7.29
C ALA A 337 24.62 8.94 -8.24
N PRO A 338 23.75 9.69 -8.94
CA PRO A 338 24.19 10.78 -9.79
C PRO A 338 24.83 11.95 -9.02
N ILE A 339 24.42 12.18 -7.77
CA ILE A 339 25.01 13.21 -6.91
C ILE A 339 26.48 12.86 -6.61
N THR A 340 26.75 11.66 -6.12
CA THR A 340 28.11 11.22 -5.76
C THR A 340 29.03 11.20 -6.99
N PHE A 341 28.52 10.73 -8.13
CA PHE A 341 29.27 10.74 -9.39
C PHE A 341 29.75 12.16 -9.77
N MET A 342 28.89 13.15 -9.72
CA MET A 342 29.21 14.51 -10.11
C MET A 342 30.22 15.16 -9.17
N PHE A 343 30.32 14.72 -7.92
CA PHE A 343 31.35 15.14 -6.96
C PHE A 343 32.63 14.32 -7.02
N GLY A 344 32.78 13.45 -8.04
CA GLY A 344 34.01 12.71 -8.30
C GLY A 344 34.14 11.39 -7.51
N ILE A 345 33.04 10.90 -6.94
CA ILE A 345 33.01 9.61 -6.25
C ILE A 345 32.52 8.55 -7.24
N TYR A 346 33.46 7.76 -7.76
CA TYR A 346 33.18 6.67 -8.71
C TYR A 346 33.12 5.35 -7.93
N PHE A 347 31.95 4.76 -7.83
CA PHE A 347 31.72 3.52 -7.06
C PHE A 347 31.59 2.28 -7.94
N LEU A 348 31.28 2.42 -9.24
CA LEU A 348 31.17 1.29 -10.15
C LEU A 348 31.97 1.49 -11.45
N LYS A 349 32.49 0.38 -11.99
CA LYS A 349 33.10 0.29 -13.32
C LYS A 349 32.16 -0.46 -14.23
N LEU A 350 31.40 0.25 -15.03
CA LEU A 350 30.51 -0.33 -16.02
C LEU A 350 30.68 0.41 -17.33
N SER A 351 30.90 -0.33 -18.42
CA SER A 351 30.89 0.29 -19.74
C SER A 351 29.52 0.93 -20.01
N PRO A 352 29.46 2.22 -20.41
CA PRO A 352 28.21 2.85 -20.78
C PRO A 352 27.43 2.07 -21.86
N MET A 353 28.14 1.40 -22.79
CA MET A 353 27.56 0.55 -23.82
C MET A 353 26.78 -0.63 -23.20
N ILE A 354 27.37 -1.32 -22.21
CA ILE A 354 26.69 -2.42 -21.50
C ILE A 354 25.48 -1.87 -20.74
N TYR A 355 25.63 -0.73 -20.06
CA TYR A 355 24.49 -0.10 -19.38
C TYR A 355 23.34 0.20 -20.33
N VAL A 356 23.60 0.88 -21.44
CA VAL A 356 22.56 1.23 -22.43
C VAL A 356 21.93 -0.02 -23.05
N SER A 357 22.72 -1.02 -23.44
CA SER A 357 22.19 -2.23 -24.11
C SER A 357 21.38 -3.13 -23.16
N ALA A 358 21.67 -3.13 -21.87
CA ALA A 358 20.94 -3.95 -20.90
C ALA A 358 19.79 -3.19 -20.23
N TYR A 359 20.04 -1.95 -19.75
CA TYR A 359 19.08 -1.24 -18.95
C TYR A 359 18.01 -0.51 -19.76
N VAL A 360 18.37 0.10 -20.90
CA VAL A 360 17.39 0.84 -21.72
C VAL A 360 16.26 -0.05 -22.25
N PRO A 361 16.52 -1.26 -22.80
CA PRO A 361 15.46 -2.16 -23.21
C PRO A 361 14.53 -2.55 -22.05
N TYR A 362 15.11 -2.85 -20.86
CA TYR A 362 14.34 -3.13 -19.66
C TYR A 362 13.44 -1.95 -19.27
N PHE A 363 14.00 -0.75 -19.22
CA PHE A 363 13.27 0.48 -18.87
C PHE A 363 12.13 0.75 -19.86
N VAL A 364 12.39 0.70 -21.17
CA VAL A 364 11.37 0.92 -22.21
C VAL A 364 10.29 -0.15 -22.15
N PHE A 365 10.65 -1.41 -21.96
CA PHE A 365 9.69 -2.51 -21.87
C PHE A 365 8.83 -2.38 -20.60
N SER A 366 9.40 -2.04 -19.46
CA SER A 366 8.68 -1.82 -18.20
C SER A 366 7.65 -0.70 -18.35
N PHE A 367 8.03 0.40 -18.99
CA PHE A 367 7.14 1.52 -19.29
C PHE A 367 6.00 1.11 -20.22
N TYR A 368 6.31 0.44 -21.32
CA TYR A 368 5.33 -0.04 -22.28
C TYR A 368 4.35 -1.01 -21.63
N TYR A 369 4.85 -1.95 -20.83
CA TYR A 369 4.02 -2.92 -20.13
C TYR A 369 3.10 -2.24 -19.11
N PHE A 370 3.61 -1.30 -18.34
CA PHE A 370 2.79 -0.53 -17.39
C PHE A 370 1.69 0.26 -18.11
N TYR A 371 2.03 0.95 -19.21
CA TYR A 371 1.04 1.64 -20.03
C TYR A 371 -0.02 0.68 -20.59
N TYR A 372 0.40 -0.47 -21.08
CA TYR A 372 -0.49 -1.53 -21.57
C TYR A 372 -1.45 -2.02 -20.45
N LEU A 373 -0.96 -2.23 -19.25
CA LEU A 373 -1.78 -2.63 -18.11
C LEU A 373 -2.82 -1.58 -17.74
N MET A 374 -2.47 -0.30 -17.82
CA MET A 374 -3.35 0.79 -17.40
C MET A 374 -4.29 1.28 -18.49
N ARG A 375 -4.21 0.71 -19.70
CA ARG A 375 -5.15 1.06 -20.78
C ARG A 375 -6.60 0.81 -20.37
N GLY A 376 -7.51 1.70 -20.79
CA GLY A 376 -8.93 1.63 -20.44
C GLY A 376 -9.28 2.09 -19.02
N THR A 377 -8.32 2.68 -18.30
CA THR A 377 -8.53 3.36 -17.02
C THR A 377 -8.38 4.89 -17.19
N GLU A 378 -8.76 5.65 -16.17
CA GLU A 378 -8.55 7.11 -16.13
C GLU A 378 -7.10 7.50 -15.81
N TYR A 379 -6.19 6.53 -15.69
CA TYR A 379 -4.83 6.76 -15.20
C TYR A 379 -4.04 7.72 -16.10
N GLY A 380 -3.81 7.36 -17.35
CA GLY A 380 -3.14 8.19 -18.34
C GLY A 380 -1.79 8.78 -17.88
N LEU A 381 -1.27 9.78 -18.62
CA LEU A 381 -0.02 10.45 -18.28
C LEU A 381 -0.12 11.26 -16.98
N LYS A 382 -1.27 11.90 -16.74
CA LYS A 382 -1.51 12.64 -15.49
C LYS A 382 -1.40 11.72 -14.27
N GLY A 383 -2.03 10.54 -14.33
CA GLY A 383 -1.96 9.55 -13.26
C GLY A 383 -0.53 9.09 -13.03
N PHE A 384 0.22 8.83 -14.09
CA PHE A 384 1.63 8.46 -14.00
C PHE A 384 2.48 9.53 -13.28
N ILE A 385 2.35 10.80 -13.69
CA ILE A 385 3.13 11.89 -13.09
C ILE A 385 2.77 12.08 -11.61
N LEU A 386 1.48 12.09 -11.27
CA LEU A 386 1.03 12.28 -9.89
C LEU A 386 1.40 11.09 -8.99
N HIS A 387 1.27 9.86 -9.50
CA HIS A 387 1.66 8.65 -8.78
C HIS A 387 3.17 8.68 -8.46
N GLN A 388 4.01 8.83 -9.48
CA GLN A 388 5.46 8.89 -9.28
C GLN A 388 5.88 10.05 -8.37
N ALA A 389 5.30 11.24 -8.53
CA ALA A 389 5.60 12.37 -7.67
C ALA A 389 5.27 12.09 -6.20
N LEU A 390 4.20 11.33 -5.90
CA LEU A 390 3.88 10.94 -4.54
C LEU A 390 4.85 9.88 -3.98
N GLU A 391 5.35 8.94 -4.77
CA GLU A 391 6.41 8.03 -4.35
C GLU A 391 7.67 8.81 -3.93
N TYR A 392 7.99 9.89 -4.65
CA TYR A 392 9.08 10.81 -4.26
C TYR A 392 8.75 11.69 -3.05
N ILE A 393 7.52 11.76 -2.58
CA ILE A 393 7.17 12.43 -1.33
C ILE A 393 7.21 11.46 -0.15
N GLU A 394 6.78 10.22 -0.32
CA GLU A 394 6.70 9.26 0.77
C GLU A 394 8.03 8.57 1.09
N PHE A 395 9.00 8.53 0.17
CA PHE A 395 10.21 7.70 0.29
C PHE A 395 11.00 7.94 1.59
N ILE A 396 11.05 9.17 2.11
CA ILE A 396 11.73 9.48 3.37
C ILE A 396 10.99 8.84 4.56
N GLY A 397 9.65 8.94 4.57
CA GLY A 397 8.82 8.31 5.61
C GLY A 397 8.90 6.79 5.57
N VAL A 398 8.89 6.21 4.37
CA VAL A 398 9.05 4.76 4.16
C VAL A 398 10.44 4.31 4.58
N THR A 399 11.50 5.05 4.23
CA THR A 399 12.88 4.79 4.68
C THR A 399 13.00 4.84 6.19
N ALA A 400 12.37 5.81 6.84
CA ALA A 400 12.34 5.90 8.30
C ALA A 400 11.62 4.68 8.93
N SER A 401 10.56 4.18 8.30
CA SER A 401 9.86 2.96 8.73
C SER A 401 10.71 1.71 8.57
N PHE A 402 11.51 1.61 7.50
CA PHE A 402 12.50 0.54 7.32
C PHE A 402 13.53 0.52 8.46
N PHE A 403 14.14 1.67 8.77
CA PHE A 403 15.10 1.74 9.88
C PHE A 403 14.46 1.51 11.25
N ALA A 404 13.22 1.95 11.45
CA ALA A 404 12.48 1.66 12.68
C ALA A 404 12.27 0.14 12.86
N TRP A 405 11.93 -0.57 11.77
CA TRP A 405 11.79 -2.02 11.77
C TRP A 405 13.14 -2.73 12.04
N VAL A 406 14.22 -2.36 11.31
CA VAL A 406 15.57 -2.94 11.51
C VAL A 406 16.05 -2.76 12.95
N LEU A 407 15.83 -1.56 13.51
CA LEU A 407 16.24 -1.22 14.88
C LEU A 407 15.24 -1.70 15.94
N LYS A 408 14.20 -2.45 15.56
CA LYS A 408 13.14 -2.95 16.45
C LYS A 408 12.50 -1.87 17.33
N ARG A 409 12.41 -0.64 16.80
CA ARG A 409 11.79 0.48 17.53
C ARG A 409 10.28 0.30 17.57
N LYS A 410 9.69 0.46 18.76
CA LYS A 410 8.23 0.54 18.91
C LYS A 410 7.75 1.88 18.31
N VAL A 411 7.07 1.81 17.19
CA VAL A 411 6.41 2.99 16.59
C VAL A 411 4.99 3.03 17.11
N PRO A 412 4.58 4.12 17.80
CA PRO A 412 3.21 4.24 18.30
C PRO A 412 2.23 4.25 17.12
N PHE A 413 1.13 3.52 17.25
CA PHE A 413 0.06 3.54 16.25
C PHE A 413 -0.57 4.94 16.18
N LYS A 414 -0.36 5.65 15.08
CA LYS A 414 -1.00 6.94 14.81
C LYS A 414 -2.17 6.72 13.87
N VAL A 415 -3.38 7.07 14.34
CA VAL A 415 -4.55 7.16 13.47
C VAL A 415 -4.31 8.27 12.46
N THR A 416 -4.58 8.00 11.18
CA THR A 416 -4.50 9.04 10.14
C THR A 416 -5.54 10.11 10.47
N ALA A 417 -5.10 11.32 10.78
CA ALA A 417 -5.99 12.42 11.11
C ALA A 417 -6.87 12.73 9.89
N LYS A 418 -8.19 12.63 10.09
CA LYS A 418 -9.20 13.10 9.14
C LYS A 418 -9.62 14.50 9.58
N GLY A 419 -9.36 15.52 8.76
CA GLY A 419 -9.63 16.91 9.09
C GLY A 419 -8.37 17.70 9.43
N ARG A 420 -8.51 18.95 9.90
CA ARG A 420 -7.41 19.88 10.17
C ARG A 420 -6.38 19.31 11.14
N SER A 421 -5.36 18.68 10.63
CA SER A 421 -4.10 18.49 11.35
C SER A 421 -3.25 19.76 11.13
N ALA A 422 -2.44 20.14 12.13
CA ALA A 422 -1.60 21.32 12.01
C ALA A 422 -0.75 21.25 10.74
N ARG A 423 -0.97 22.17 9.82
CA ARG A 423 -0.25 22.29 8.54
C ARG A 423 1.23 22.39 8.82
N SER A 424 2.00 21.40 8.41
CA SER A 424 3.42 21.40 8.65
C SER A 424 4.16 21.09 7.34
N MET A 425 4.99 22.02 6.90
CA MET A 425 5.96 21.81 5.81
C MET A 425 7.22 21.05 6.27
N ARG A 426 7.34 20.76 7.58
CA ARG A 426 8.49 20.03 8.14
C ARG A 426 8.79 18.71 7.42
N PRO A 427 7.80 17.91 6.99
CA PRO A 427 8.09 16.69 6.25
C PRO A 427 8.84 16.91 4.93
N LEU A 428 8.78 18.10 4.33
CA LEU A 428 9.40 18.42 3.05
C LEU A 428 10.83 19.00 3.16
N ILE A 429 11.35 19.24 4.35
CA ILE A 429 12.69 19.84 4.54
C ILE A 429 13.76 19.00 3.84
N TYR A 430 13.74 17.68 4.04
CA TYR A 430 14.71 16.78 3.41
C TYR A 430 14.59 16.75 1.88
N HIS A 431 13.37 16.89 1.35
CA HIS A 431 13.14 16.96 -0.08
C HIS A 431 13.78 18.22 -0.68
N VAL A 432 13.66 19.36 -0.02
CA VAL A 432 14.31 20.63 -0.45
C VAL A 432 15.83 20.51 -0.42
N ILE A 433 16.41 19.89 0.62
CA ILE A 433 17.86 19.63 0.70
C ILE A 433 18.30 18.77 -0.50
N ILE A 434 17.60 17.68 -0.78
CA ILE A 434 17.91 16.77 -1.89
C ILE A 434 17.78 17.49 -3.24
N LEU A 435 16.73 18.30 -3.43
CA LEU A 435 16.58 19.13 -4.63
C LEU A 435 17.77 20.06 -4.85
N THR A 436 18.23 20.71 -3.78
CA THR A 436 19.42 21.59 -3.85
C THR A 436 20.68 20.79 -4.25
N LEU A 437 20.89 19.60 -3.69
CA LEU A 437 22.01 18.73 -4.06
C LEU A 437 21.92 18.25 -5.51
N LEU A 438 20.72 17.90 -5.99
CA LEU A 438 20.50 17.50 -7.39
C LEU A 438 20.81 18.66 -8.34
N VAL A 439 20.38 19.87 -8.05
CA VAL A 439 20.72 21.07 -8.85
C VAL A 439 22.21 21.30 -8.88
N ALA A 440 22.87 21.27 -7.70
CA ALA A 440 24.34 21.44 -7.63
C ALA A 440 25.06 20.32 -8.42
N SER A 441 24.59 19.09 -8.35
CA SER A 441 25.07 17.96 -9.14
C SER A 441 24.94 18.19 -10.64
N MET A 442 23.75 18.62 -11.12
CA MET A 442 23.53 18.91 -12.55
C MET A 442 24.43 20.05 -13.05
N VAL A 443 24.56 21.13 -12.30
CA VAL A 443 25.47 22.25 -12.64
C VAL A 443 26.89 21.74 -12.75
N LYS A 444 27.37 20.98 -11.77
CA LYS A 444 28.72 20.38 -11.79
C LYS A 444 28.91 19.45 -12.98
N GLY A 445 27.90 18.61 -13.31
CA GLY A 445 27.93 17.74 -14.47
C GLY A 445 28.10 18.49 -15.78
N ILE A 446 27.35 19.59 -15.97
CA ILE A 446 27.46 20.47 -17.15
C ILE A 446 28.87 21.07 -17.26
N LEU A 447 29.45 21.50 -16.14
CA LEU A 447 30.81 22.04 -16.12
C LEU A 447 31.88 20.98 -16.46
N LEU A 448 31.66 19.72 -16.11
CA LEU A 448 32.57 18.62 -16.40
C LEU A 448 32.58 18.20 -17.90
N ILE A 449 31.58 18.61 -18.69
CA ILE A 449 31.53 18.33 -20.14
C ILE A 449 32.75 18.94 -20.84
N ARG A 450 33.21 20.12 -20.39
CA ARG A 450 34.40 20.77 -20.94
C ARG A 450 35.65 19.98 -20.59
N GLY A 451 36.30 19.38 -21.60
CA GLY A 451 37.53 18.60 -21.42
C GLY A 451 37.31 17.10 -21.12
N ALA A 452 36.06 16.63 -21.11
CA ALA A 452 35.76 15.21 -20.91
C ALA A 452 36.08 14.40 -22.17
N SER A 453 36.66 13.21 -21.95
CA SER A 453 36.83 12.21 -23.01
C SER A 453 35.47 11.64 -23.46
N PRO A 454 35.36 11.01 -24.65
CA PRO A 454 34.10 10.41 -25.11
C PRO A 454 33.45 9.44 -24.09
N LEU A 455 34.26 8.64 -23.40
CA LEU A 455 33.77 7.70 -22.37
C LEU A 455 33.19 8.44 -21.16
N GLN A 456 33.86 9.54 -20.73
CA GLN A 456 33.38 10.36 -19.64
C GLN A 456 32.08 11.10 -20.01
N LEU A 457 31.94 11.56 -21.27
CA LEU A 457 30.72 12.20 -21.75
C LEU A 457 29.50 11.28 -21.64
N TRP A 458 29.65 10.00 -21.98
CA TRP A 458 28.59 9.00 -21.78
C TRP A 458 28.21 8.86 -20.31
N SER A 459 29.21 8.72 -19.43
CA SER A 459 28.96 8.58 -18.00
C SER A 459 28.29 9.83 -17.42
N ILE A 460 28.75 11.03 -17.79
CA ILE A 460 28.13 12.32 -17.40
C ILE A 460 26.69 12.37 -17.91
N GLY A 461 26.45 12.02 -19.18
CA GLY A 461 25.12 12.02 -19.79
C GLY A 461 24.11 11.12 -19.08
N ILE A 462 24.52 9.88 -18.73
CA ILE A 462 23.68 8.94 -17.97
C ILE A 462 23.32 9.52 -16.58
N ASN A 463 24.31 10.06 -15.88
CA ASN A 463 24.05 10.61 -14.55
C ASN A 463 23.25 11.93 -14.59
N LEU A 464 23.43 12.78 -15.62
CA LEU A 464 22.59 13.96 -15.84
C LEU A 464 21.12 13.55 -16.14
N PHE A 465 20.92 12.49 -16.91
CA PHE A 465 19.58 11.95 -17.17
C PHE A 465 18.90 11.54 -15.86
N TRP A 466 19.56 10.76 -15.01
CA TRP A 466 18.99 10.33 -13.74
C TRP A 466 18.81 11.46 -12.75
N ALA A 467 19.78 12.38 -12.65
CA ALA A 467 19.61 13.58 -11.82
C ALA A 467 18.39 14.41 -12.24
N SER A 468 18.18 14.58 -13.55
CA SER A 468 17.02 15.29 -14.09
C SER A 468 15.71 14.55 -13.84
N TRP A 469 15.71 13.22 -13.97
CA TRP A 469 14.56 12.35 -13.68
C TRP A 469 14.13 12.48 -12.20
N HIS A 470 15.07 12.31 -11.28
CA HIS A 470 14.81 12.45 -9.85
C HIS A 470 14.37 13.86 -9.47
N TYR A 471 15.03 14.87 -10.05
CA TYR A 471 14.67 16.28 -9.85
C TYR A 471 13.23 16.55 -10.30
N PHE A 472 12.84 16.08 -11.48
CA PHE A 472 11.52 16.32 -12.05
C PHE A 472 10.41 15.78 -11.14
N PHE A 473 10.49 14.53 -10.70
CA PHE A 473 9.45 13.96 -9.83
C PHE A 473 9.47 14.54 -8.43
N LEU A 474 10.65 14.81 -7.88
CA LEU A 474 10.78 15.40 -6.56
C LEU A 474 10.23 16.83 -6.50
N ILE A 475 10.57 17.69 -7.48
CA ILE A 475 10.03 19.06 -7.54
C ILE A 475 8.52 19.06 -7.80
N THR A 476 8.03 18.14 -8.64
CA THR A 476 6.60 17.96 -8.87
C THR A 476 5.90 17.55 -7.58
N GLY A 477 6.46 16.62 -6.82
CA GLY A 477 5.93 16.21 -5.51
C GLY A 477 5.86 17.36 -4.51
N VAL A 478 6.92 18.18 -4.41
CA VAL A 478 6.92 19.37 -3.56
C VAL A 478 5.86 20.38 -4.04
N TYR A 479 5.77 20.61 -5.34
CA TYR A 479 4.77 21.51 -5.92
C TYR A 479 3.34 21.08 -5.60
N ILE A 480 2.96 19.82 -5.83
CA ILE A 480 1.61 19.33 -5.53
C ILE A 480 1.29 19.38 -4.06
N SER A 481 2.30 19.20 -3.19
CA SER A 481 2.14 19.32 -1.74
C SER A 481 1.79 20.75 -1.33
N ILE A 482 2.46 21.74 -1.91
CA ILE A 482 2.19 23.16 -1.67
C ILE A 482 0.85 23.56 -2.29
N ALA A 483 0.57 23.15 -3.53
CA ALA A 483 -0.67 23.47 -4.23
C ALA A 483 -1.91 22.90 -3.51
N SER A 484 -1.81 21.71 -2.95
CA SER A 484 -2.92 21.10 -2.16
C SER A 484 -3.22 21.88 -0.88
N MET A 485 -2.23 22.53 -0.28
CA MET A 485 -2.46 23.40 0.90
C MET A 485 -3.25 24.66 0.55
N SER A 486 -3.03 25.26 -0.63
CA SER A 486 -3.68 26.49 -1.07
C SER A 486 -5.13 26.29 -1.54
N GLU A 487 -5.46 25.13 -2.07
CA GLU A 487 -6.82 24.78 -2.54
C GLU A 487 -7.81 24.56 -1.39
N GLU A 488 -7.36 24.04 -0.25
CA GLU A 488 -8.20 23.95 0.94
C GLU A 488 -8.57 25.31 1.53
N GLU A 489 -7.66 26.30 1.44
CA GLU A 489 -7.99 27.68 1.83
C GLU A 489 -9.10 28.28 0.98
N LYS A 490 -9.06 28.06 -0.33
CA LYS A 490 -10.09 28.51 -1.27
C LYS A 490 -11.44 27.82 -1.04
N SER A 491 -11.43 26.52 -0.76
CA SER A 491 -12.64 25.75 -0.44
C SER A 491 -13.29 26.21 0.88
N TYR A 492 -12.49 26.62 1.86
CA TYR A 492 -13.00 27.10 3.14
C TYR A 492 -13.62 28.50 3.05
N LEU A 493 -13.03 29.37 2.24
CA LEU A 493 -13.59 30.73 1.99
C LEU A 493 -14.89 30.65 1.18
N SER A 494 -15.06 29.65 0.31
CA SER A 494 -16.31 29.40 -0.41
C SER A 494 -17.43 28.77 0.44
N PHE A 495 -17.11 28.24 1.61
CA PHE A 495 -18.09 27.71 2.57
C PHE A 495 -18.57 28.77 3.56
N LEU A 496 -17.84 29.89 3.67
CA LEU A 496 -18.16 31.03 4.54
C LEU A 496 -18.80 32.22 3.77
N SER A 497 -18.86 32.15 2.44
CA SER A 497 -19.60 33.06 1.55
C SER A 497 -20.91 32.39 1.07
#